data_95a50aafe0f752e10c1e1db342894bad
#
_entry.id   95a50aafe0f752e10c1e1db342894bad
#
_cell.length_a   1.000
_cell.length_b   1.000
_cell.length_c   1.000
_cell.angle_alpha   90.00
_cell.angle_beta   90.00
_cell.angle_gamma   90.00
#
_symmetry.space_group_name_H-M   'P 1'
#
loop_
_entity.id
_entity.type
_entity.pdbx_description
1 polymer ?
#
loop_
_entity_poly.entity_id
_entity_poly.type
_entity_poly.pdbx_seq_one_letter_code
_entity_poly.pdbx_strand_id
1 'polypeptide(L)'
;HGAALHHPINVNTNQGSNIKIFTSKLDYVLPLNKNTNFEAGLKTSTVNTDSRIDMSGYMTQSDYFKYEENIHAAYVNGRFQMNKTTLQLGLRLENTMSKGTSVTTNQVNDTSYLKLFPSFFAQQELNEKHNINFKYSYRIGRPSYHTLNPFIWMVDPYTYNVGNPNLKPQFTHSAGLSHSYKGALITSIGANYTKGLFTQVIRQNDALKTMYQTNENMNNSLDLNI
;
A
#
# COMPACT_ATOMS: atom_id res chain seq x y z
N HIS A 1 -1.51 51.81 -13.80
CA HIS A 1 -1.40 50.78 -14.85
C HIS A 1 -0.24 49.89 -14.47
N GLY A 2 -0.50 48.77 -13.79
CA GLY A 2 0.51 47.78 -13.48
C GLY A 2 0.87 46.99 -14.74
N ALA A 3 2.04 47.25 -15.31
CA ALA A 3 2.61 46.37 -16.30
C ALA A 3 2.86 45.01 -15.64
N ALA A 4 2.46 43.93 -16.28
CA ALA A 4 2.79 42.60 -15.83
C ALA A 4 4.32 42.46 -15.77
N LEU A 5 4.87 42.27 -14.57
CA LEU A 5 6.33 42.24 -14.32
C LEU A 5 6.99 40.94 -14.82
N HIS A 6 6.21 39.96 -15.26
CA HIS A 6 6.73 38.68 -15.73
C HIS A 6 5.97 38.18 -16.98
N HIS A 7 6.70 37.69 -17.94
CA HIS A 7 6.13 36.94 -19.06
C HIS A 7 5.47 35.67 -18.52
N PRO A 8 4.32 35.24 -19.05
CA PRO A 8 3.68 34.00 -18.67
C PRO A 8 4.63 32.82 -18.91
N ILE A 9 4.78 31.98 -17.91
CA ILE A 9 5.55 30.74 -18.00
C ILE A 9 4.62 29.66 -18.54
N ASN A 10 4.94 29.14 -19.71
CA ASN A 10 4.20 28.04 -20.31
C ASN A 10 4.97 26.73 -20.11
N VAL A 11 4.29 25.73 -19.56
CA VAL A 11 4.76 24.35 -19.47
C VAL A 11 3.74 23.45 -20.12
N ASN A 12 4.14 22.75 -21.16
CA ASN A 12 3.33 21.73 -21.80
C ASN A 12 3.82 20.35 -21.34
N THR A 13 2.92 19.54 -20.81
CA THR A 13 3.22 18.19 -20.34
C THR A 13 2.36 17.20 -21.10
N ASN A 14 3.02 16.22 -21.73
CA ASN A 14 2.36 15.06 -22.33
C ASN A 14 2.78 13.83 -21.56
N GLN A 15 1.83 13.14 -20.93
CA GLN A 15 2.09 11.96 -20.12
C GLN A 15 1.22 10.80 -20.58
N GLY A 16 1.84 9.65 -20.76
CA GLY A 16 1.19 8.39 -21.04
C GLY A 16 1.62 7.30 -20.06
N SER A 17 0.68 6.50 -19.59
CA SER A 17 0.96 5.29 -18.82
C SER A 17 0.16 4.12 -19.36
N ASN A 18 0.84 3.01 -19.60
CA ASN A 18 0.23 1.75 -19.98
C ASN A 18 0.45 0.75 -18.84
N ILE A 19 -0.64 0.29 -18.22
CA ILE A 19 -0.60 -0.63 -17.09
C ILE A 19 -1.29 -1.92 -17.51
N LYS A 20 -0.55 -3.03 -17.43
CA LYS A 20 -1.07 -4.38 -17.69
C LYS A 20 -1.03 -5.18 -16.39
N ILE A 21 -2.19 -5.67 -15.98
CA ILE A 21 -2.33 -6.47 -14.77
C ILE A 21 -2.91 -7.83 -15.15
N PHE A 22 -2.21 -8.88 -14.76
CA PHE A 22 -2.72 -10.25 -14.83
C PHE A 22 -2.79 -10.81 -13.42
N THR A 23 -3.96 -11.35 -13.04
CA THR A 23 -4.14 -12.00 -11.74
C THR A 23 -4.87 -13.33 -11.94
N SER A 24 -4.34 -14.38 -11.34
CA SER A 24 -4.97 -15.69 -11.24
C SER A 24 -5.08 -16.11 -9.78
N LYS A 25 -6.20 -16.71 -9.43
CA LYS A 25 -6.49 -17.19 -8.08
C LYS A 25 -7.17 -18.56 -8.17
N LEU A 26 -6.75 -19.47 -7.30
CA LEU A 26 -7.36 -20.79 -7.13
C LEU A 26 -7.68 -20.97 -5.65
N ASP A 27 -8.94 -21.24 -5.35
CA ASP A 27 -9.43 -21.50 -3.99
C ASP A 27 -9.99 -22.91 -3.89
N TYR A 28 -9.69 -23.56 -2.79
CA TYR A 28 -10.28 -24.83 -2.39
C TYR A 28 -10.90 -24.66 -1.00
N VAL A 29 -12.19 -24.96 -0.90
CA VAL A 29 -12.95 -24.88 0.34
C VAL A 29 -13.35 -26.28 0.75
N LEU A 30 -12.99 -26.68 1.98
CA LEU A 30 -13.28 -27.97 2.58
C LEU A 30 -14.16 -27.78 3.83
N PRO A 31 -15.47 -27.89 3.72
CA PRO A 31 -16.35 -27.94 4.88
C PRO A 31 -16.24 -29.32 5.54
N LEU A 32 -15.58 -29.41 6.70
CA LEU A 32 -15.46 -30.68 7.44
C LEU A 32 -16.79 -31.03 8.12
N ASN A 33 -17.50 -30.02 8.63
CA ASN A 33 -18.83 -30.16 9.21
C ASN A 33 -19.53 -28.79 9.23
N LYS A 34 -20.74 -28.69 9.80
CA LYS A 34 -21.52 -27.45 9.87
C LYS A 34 -20.80 -26.31 10.62
N ASN A 35 -19.85 -26.66 11.47
CA ASN A 35 -19.18 -25.74 12.39
C ASN A 35 -17.69 -25.51 12.06
N THR A 36 -17.13 -26.25 11.08
CA THR A 36 -15.69 -26.21 10.80
C THR A 36 -15.46 -26.18 9.29
N ASN A 37 -14.85 -25.12 8.83
CA ASN A 37 -14.48 -24.92 7.42
C ASN A 37 -13.00 -24.63 7.31
N PHE A 38 -12.34 -25.26 6.33
CA PHE A 38 -11.00 -24.91 5.90
C PHE A 38 -11.04 -24.34 4.50
N GLU A 39 -10.17 -23.39 4.23
CA GLU A 39 -9.94 -22.85 2.91
C GLU A 39 -8.44 -22.82 2.67
N ALA A 40 -7.99 -23.23 1.50
CA ALA A 40 -6.62 -23.07 1.05
C ALA A 40 -6.63 -22.51 -0.37
N GLY A 41 -5.64 -21.70 -0.71
CA GLY A 41 -5.59 -21.13 -2.04
C GLY A 41 -4.22 -20.68 -2.46
N LEU A 42 -4.11 -20.47 -3.77
CA LEU A 42 -2.94 -19.93 -4.44
C LEU A 42 -3.36 -18.67 -5.20
N LYS A 43 -2.49 -17.67 -5.19
CA LYS A 43 -2.69 -16.45 -5.96
C LYS A 43 -1.39 -16.05 -6.64
N THR A 44 -1.46 -15.69 -7.90
CA THR A 44 -0.38 -15.01 -8.62
C THR A 44 -0.90 -13.71 -9.21
N SER A 45 -0.05 -12.70 -9.20
CA SER A 45 -0.35 -11.40 -9.80
C SER A 45 0.91 -10.85 -10.45
N THR A 46 0.80 -10.45 -11.72
CA THR A 46 1.86 -9.78 -12.47
C THR A 46 1.37 -8.42 -12.90
N VAL A 47 2.17 -7.41 -12.64
CA VAL A 47 1.92 -6.02 -13.05
C VAL A 47 3.09 -5.55 -13.89
N ASN A 48 2.80 -5.01 -15.08
CA ASN A 48 3.77 -4.34 -15.93
C ASN A 48 3.25 -2.94 -16.21
N THR A 49 4.07 -1.94 -15.91
CA THR A 49 3.75 -0.54 -16.12
C THR A 49 4.85 0.10 -16.97
N ASP A 50 4.44 0.75 -18.05
CA ASP A 50 5.26 1.61 -18.90
C ASP A 50 4.74 3.04 -18.81
N SER A 51 5.53 3.96 -18.27
CA SER A 51 5.14 5.36 -18.10
C SER A 51 6.14 6.28 -18.79
N ARG A 52 5.63 7.22 -19.57
CA ARG A 52 6.42 8.22 -20.27
C ARG A 52 5.87 9.61 -19.99
N ILE A 53 6.76 10.56 -19.80
CA ILE A 53 6.45 11.98 -19.71
C ILE A 53 7.37 12.78 -20.64
N ASP A 54 6.77 13.69 -21.40
CA ASP A 54 7.49 14.65 -22.23
C ASP A 54 7.02 16.04 -21.81
N MET A 55 7.94 16.87 -21.33
CA MET A 55 7.70 18.27 -20.94
C MET A 55 8.43 19.19 -21.91
N SER A 56 7.78 20.31 -22.25
CA SER A 56 8.34 21.35 -23.10
C SER A 56 7.88 22.74 -22.66
N GLY A 57 8.63 23.78 -23.10
CA GLY A 57 8.39 25.16 -22.70
C GLY A 57 9.43 25.66 -21.73
N TYR A 58 9.05 26.06 -20.53
CA TYR A 58 9.98 26.58 -19.51
C TYR A 58 11.08 25.56 -19.14
N MET A 59 10.72 24.29 -19.10
CA MET A 59 11.66 23.17 -18.92
C MET A 59 11.40 22.14 -20.02
N THR A 60 12.45 21.62 -20.62
CA THR A 60 12.37 20.50 -21.57
C THR A 60 12.95 19.27 -20.90
N GLN A 61 12.11 18.27 -20.67
CA GLN A 61 12.50 17.00 -20.06
C GLN A 61 11.64 15.88 -20.63
N SER A 62 12.28 14.77 -20.97
CA SER A 62 11.59 13.52 -21.31
C SER A 62 12.08 12.42 -20.39
N ASP A 63 11.15 11.67 -19.86
CA ASP A 63 11.46 10.57 -18.95
C ASP A 63 10.65 9.31 -19.30
N TYR A 64 11.28 8.15 -19.12
CA TYR A 64 10.65 6.85 -19.36
C TYR A 64 10.93 5.92 -18.19
N PHE A 65 9.86 5.46 -17.54
CA PHE A 65 9.91 4.60 -16.37
C PHE A 65 9.14 3.30 -16.62
N LYS A 66 9.80 2.18 -16.36
CA LYS A 66 9.20 0.84 -16.36
C LYS A 66 9.12 0.30 -14.94
N TYR A 67 8.00 -0.36 -14.64
CA TYR A 67 7.85 -1.06 -13.38
C TYR A 67 7.23 -2.44 -13.62
N GLU A 68 7.86 -3.45 -13.06
CA GLU A 68 7.44 -4.84 -13.11
C GLU A 68 7.27 -5.34 -11.68
N GLU A 69 6.15 -6.01 -11.38
CA GLU A 69 5.92 -6.64 -10.08
C GLU A 69 5.30 -8.02 -10.28
N ASN A 70 5.87 -9.01 -9.60
CA ASN A 70 5.35 -10.36 -9.53
C ASN A 70 5.11 -10.73 -8.07
N ILE A 71 3.87 -11.14 -7.75
CA ILE A 71 3.45 -11.56 -6.43
C ILE A 71 2.91 -12.97 -6.51
N HIS A 72 3.52 -13.89 -5.77
CA HIS A 72 3.02 -15.27 -5.62
C HIS A 72 2.68 -15.51 -4.16
N ALA A 73 1.49 -16.02 -3.89
CA ALA A 73 1.03 -16.26 -2.55
C ALA A 73 0.34 -17.62 -2.42
N ALA A 74 0.57 -18.25 -1.27
CA ALA A 74 -0.20 -19.38 -0.80
C ALA A 74 -0.83 -19.03 0.56
N TYR A 75 -2.04 -19.50 0.82
CA TYR A 75 -2.71 -19.22 2.08
C TYR A 75 -3.59 -20.37 2.53
N VAL A 76 -3.82 -20.42 3.82
CA VAL A 76 -4.74 -21.33 4.49
C VAL A 76 -5.53 -20.56 5.55
N ASN A 77 -6.83 -20.83 5.61
CA ASN A 77 -7.76 -20.28 6.58
C ASN A 77 -8.53 -21.43 7.25
N GLY A 78 -8.77 -21.29 8.55
CA GLY A 78 -9.65 -22.17 9.29
C GLY A 78 -10.69 -21.37 10.04
N ARG A 79 -11.97 -21.79 9.96
CA ARG A 79 -13.07 -21.25 10.76
C ARG A 79 -13.67 -22.36 11.59
N PHE A 80 -13.79 -22.10 12.88
CA PHE A 80 -14.31 -23.02 13.89
C PHE A 80 -15.42 -22.32 14.67
N GLN A 81 -16.59 -22.93 14.71
CA GLN A 81 -17.72 -22.45 15.51
C GLN A 81 -18.00 -23.46 16.60
N MET A 82 -17.88 -23.06 17.85
CA MET A 82 -18.06 -23.88 19.04
C MET A 82 -19.11 -23.21 19.96
N ASN A 83 -20.36 -23.68 19.93
CA ASN A 83 -21.46 -23.04 20.65
C ASN A 83 -21.52 -21.51 20.41
N LYS A 84 -21.13 -20.74 21.43
CA LYS A 84 -21.11 -19.26 21.43
C LYS A 84 -19.79 -18.64 21.05
N THR A 85 -18.82 -19.46 20.59
CA THR A 85 -17.50 -19.00 20.23
C THR A 85 -17.26 -19.25 18.73
N THR A 86 -16.79 -18.22 18.02
CA THR A 86 -16.28 -18.34 16.64
C THR A 86 -14.81 -17.99 16.62
N LEU A 87 -13.98 -18.87 16.08
CA LEU A 87 -12.54 -18.64 15.85
C LEU A 87 -12.27 -18.68 14.36
N GLN A 88 -11.43 -17.75 13.90
CA GLN A 88 -10.87 -17.80 12.55
C GLN A 88 -9.36 -17.60 12.62
N LEU A 89 -8.63 -18.47 11.95
CA LEU A 89 -7.19 -18.45 11.83
C LEU A 89 -6.81 -18.36 10.36
N GLY A 90 -5.93 -17.48 10.02
CA GLY A 90 -5.43 -17.35 8.66
C GLY A 90 -3.92 -17.22 8.63
N LEU A 91 -3.30 -17.82 7.63
CA LEU A 91 -1.89 -17.71 7.36
C LEU A 91 -1.66 -17.58 5.87
N ARG A 92 -0.96 -16.52 5.45
CA ARG A 92 -0.58 -16.27 4.06
C ARG A 92 0.92 -16.12 3.96
N LEU A 93 1.53 -16.93 3.11
CA LEU A 93 2.91 -16.77 2.67
C LEU A 93 2.92 -16.05 1.32
N GLU A 94 3.76 -15.03 1.18
CA GLU A 94 3.82 -14.23 -0.02
C GLU A 94 5.26 -13.96 -0.43
N ASN A 95 5.58 -14.28 -1.68
CA ASN A 95 6.82 -13.90 -2.35
C ASN A 95 6.52 -12.75 -3.31
N THR A 96 7.23 -11.65 -3.17
CA THR A 96 7.13 -10.47 -4.05
C THR A 96 8.48 -10.20 -4.67
N MET A 97 8.49 -9.97 -5.96
CA MET A 97 9.64 -9.52 -6.74
C MET A 97 9.18 -8.29 -7.52
N SER A 98 9.90 -7.18 -7.38
CA SER A 98 9.58 -5.94 -8.10
C SER A 98 10.85 -5.29 -8.65
N LYS A 99 10.74 -4.70 -9.84
CA LYS A 99 11.83 -4.00 -10.52
C LYS A 99 11.32 -2.70 -11.12
N GLY A 100 11.87 -1.60 -10.65
CA GLY A 100 11.69 -0.28 -11.24
C GLY A 100 12.91 0.11 -12.07
N THR A 101 12.72 0.55 -13.29
CA THR A 101 13.78 0.98 -14.19
C THR A 101 13.45 2.36 -14.74
N SER A 102 14.22 3.37 -14.35
CA SER A 102 14.24 4.67 -15.04
C SER A 102 15.17 4.54 -16.24
N VAL A 103 14.61 4.51 -17.45
CA VAL A 103 15.38 4.32 -18.68
C VAL A 103 16.23 5.54 -18.98
N THR A 104 15.72 6.73 -18.67
CA THR A 104 16.39 8.00 -18.92
C THR A 104 17.62 8.20 -18.05
N THR A 105 17.54 7.83 -16.77
CA THR A 105 18.65 7.97 -15.81
C THR A 105 19.48 6.70 -15.67
N ASN A 106 19.08 5.62 -16.33
CA ASN A 106 19.67 4.28 -16.25
C ASN A 106 19.72 3.73 -14.80
N GLN A 107 18.75 4.11 -13.97
CA GLN A 107 18.64 3.65 -12.58
C GLN A 107 17.73 2.43 -12.51
N VAL A 108 18.17 1.42 -11.79
CA VAL A 108 17.42 0.18 -11.55
C VAL A 108 17.26 -0.01 -10.05
N ASN A 109 16.04 -0.18 -9.59
CA ASN A 109 15.70 -0.58 -8.23
C ASN A 109 15.03 -1.95 -8.26
N ASP A 110 15.67 -2.91 -7.65
CA ASP A 110 15.23 -4.31 -7.57
C ASP A 110 14.95 -4.68 -6.12
N THR A 111 13.81 -5.31 -5.86
CA THR A 111 13.37 -5.68 -4.52
C THR A 111 12.74 -7.07 -4.56
N SER A 112 13.21 -7.95 -3.67
CA SER A 112 12.62 -9.28 -3.49
C SER A 112 12.48 -9.60 -2.01
N TYR A 113 11.34 -10.14 -1.62
CA TYR A 113 11.12 -10.57 -0.24
C TYR A 113 10.07 -11.68 -0.15
N LEU A 114 10.25 -12.54 0.86
CA LEU A 114 9.31 -13.56 1.29
C LEU A 114 8.78 -13.18 2.67
N LYS A 115 7.46 -13.11 2.84
CA LYS A 115 6.81 -12.70 4.10
C LYS A 115 5.62 -13.57 4.45
N LEU A 116 5.43 -13.73 5.76
CA LEU A 116 4.32 -14.46 6.34
C LEU A 116 3.36 -13.47 7.00
N PHE A 117 2.06 -13.60 6.68
CA PHE A 117 1.00 -12.72 7.14
C PHE A 117 -0.03 -13.52 7.93
N PRO A 118 0.09 -13.62 9.25
CA PRO A 118 -0.92 -14.23 10.10
C PRO A 118 -2.12 -13.31 10.29
N SER A 119 -3.28 -13.92 10.48
CA SER A 119 -4.51 -13.29 10.93
C SER A 119 -5.24 -14.15 11.95
N PHE A 120 -5.90 -13.50 12.88
CA PHE A 120 -6.67 -14.13 13.94
C PHE A 120 -7.95 -13.32 14.19
N PHE A 121 -9.06 -14.03 14.35
CA PHE A 121 -10.32 -13.45 14.82
C PHE A 121 -10.94 -14.42 15.81
N ALA A 122 -11.38 -13.89 16.95
CA ALA A 122 -12.16 -14.61 17.95
C ALA A 122 -13.38 -13.78 18.32
N GLN A 123 -14.53 -14.41 18.33
CA GLN A 123 -15.78 -13.83 18.79
C GLN A 123 -16.38 -14.73 19.86
N GLN A 124 -16.84 -14.13 20.96
CA GLN A 124 -17.48 -14.80 22.04
C GLN A 124 -18.83 -14.11 22.39
N GLU A 125 -19.92 -14.83 22.25
CA GLU A 125 -21.19 -14.42 22.79
C GLU A 125 -21.23 -14.76 24.30
N LEU A 126 -21.10 -13.74 25.15
CA LEU A 126 -21.15 -13.94 26.61
C LEU A 126 -22.56 -14.30 27.04
N ASN A 127 -23.58 -13.62 26.48
CA ASN A 127 -25.01 -13.88 26.67
C ASN A 127 -25.77 -13.19 25.51
N GLU A 128 -27.11 -13.23 25.56
CA GLU A 128 -27.99 -12.66 24.52
C GLU A 128 -27.78 -11.13 24.28
N LYS A 129 -27.17 -10.43 25.23
CA LYS A 129 -26.98 -8.97 25.17
C LYS A 129 -25.57 -8.56 24.95
N HIS A 130 -24.58 -9.41 25.23
CA HIS A 130 -23.17 -9.06 25.24
C HIS A 130 -22.36 -9.97 24.31
N ASN A 131 -21.62 -9.35 23.40
CA ASN A 131 -20.71 -10.00 22.48
C ASN A 131 -19.37 -9.30 22.54
N ILE A 132 -18.28 -10.07 22.60
CA ILE A 132 -16.90 -9.58 22.57
C ILE A 132 -16.24 -10.18 21.33
N ASN A 133 -15.46 -9.38 20.62
CA ASN A 133 -14.60 -9.88 19.57
C ASN A 133 -13.19 -9.29 19.67
N PHE A 134 -12.22 -10.12 19.32
CA PHE A 134 -10.82 -9.76 19.20
C PHE A 134 -10.36 -10.05 17.77
N LYS A 135 -9.62 -9.13 17.17
CA LYS A 135 -9.01 -9.30 15.84
C LYS A 135 -7.54 -8.94 15.89
N TYR A 136 -6.76 -9.70 15.13
CA TYR A 136 -5.35 -9.39 14.86
C TYR A 136 -5.05 -9.66 13.41
N SER A 137 -4.22 -8.83 12.79
CA SER A 137 -3.68 -9.08 11.45
C SER A 137 -2.33 -8.42 11.27
N TYR A 138 -1.47 -9.07 10.50
CA TYR A 138 -0.23 -8.50 9.98
C TYR A 138 -0.38 -8.32 8.48
N ARG A 139 -0.11 -7.11 7.98
CA ARG A 139 -0.38 -6.73 6.59
C ARG A 139 0.76 -5.93 5.98
N ILE A 140 0.85 -5.97 4.66
CA ILE A 140 1.76 -5.14 3.86
C ILE A 140 0.99 -4.01 3.19
N GLY A 141 1.57 -2.81 3.22
CA GLY A 141 1.18 -1.68 2.38
C GLY A 141 2.30 -1.40 1.37
N ARG A 142 1.99 -1.50 0.08
CA ARG A 142 2.95 -1.24 -1.00
C ARG A 142 2.83 0.18 -1.51
N PRO A 143 3.95 0.86 -1.84
CA PRO A 143 3.89 2.09 -2.61
C PRO A 143 3.19 1.86 -3.94
N SER A 144 2.46 2.86 -4.40
CA SER A 144 1.88 2.82 -5.75
C SER A 144 2.96 3.06 -6.81
N TYR A 145 2.72 2.62 -8.05
CA TYR A 145 3.68 2.86 -9.15
C TYR A 145 3.89 4.36 -9.39
N HIS A 146 2.86 5.19 -9.12
CA HIS A 146 2.96 6.64 -9.23
C HIS A 146 3.94 7.22 -8.21
N THR A 147 3.93 6.72 -6.97
CA THR A 147 4.85 7.17 -5.92
C THR A 147 6.28 6.67 -6.12
N LEU A 148 6.46 5.58 -6.87
CA LEU A 148 7.77 5.03 -7.24
C LEU A 148 8.37 5.69 -8.49
N ASN A 149 7.54 6.31 -9.32
CA ASN A 149 7.96 6.91 -10.58
C ASN A 149 8.72 8.22 -10.31
N PRO A 150 10.02 8.33 -10.67
CA PRO A 150 10.85 9.49 -10.35
C PRO A 150 10.57 10.72 -11.23
N PHE A 151 9.49 10.73 -11.99
CA PHE A 151 9.12 11.89 -12.81
C PHE A 151 8.90 13.13 -11.96
N ILE A 152 9.35 14.27 -12.50
CA ILE A 152 9.13 15.59 -11.92
C ILE A 152 7.83 16.15 -12.49
N TRP A 153 6.88 16.48 -11.61
CA TRP A 153 5.66 17.23 -11.96
C TRP A 153 5.79 18.64 -11.43
N MET A 154 6.04 19.57 -12.33
CA MET A 154 6.17 20.98 -12.00
C MET A 154 4.80 21.56 -11.63
N VAL A 155 4.71 22.24 -10.49
CA VAL A 155 3.55 23.01 -10.05
C VAL A 155 3.77 24.47 -10.42
N ASP A 156 4.95 25.00 -10.14
CA ASP A 156 5.45 26.32 -10.51
C ASP A 156 6.99 26.29 -10.64
N PRO A 157 7.67 27.38 -11.03
CA PRO A 157 9.12 27.39 -11.21
C PRO A 157 9.95 27.05 -9.94
N TYR A 158 9.33 27.10 -8.78
CA TYR A 158 9.99 26.87 -7.47
C TYR A 158 9.45 25.63 -6.77
N THR A 159 8.34 25.05 -7.26
CA THR A 159 7.64 23.94 -6.58
C THR A 159 7.36 22.80 -7.56
N TYR A 160 7.72 21.58 -7.16
CA TYR A 160 7.44 20.37 -7.93
C TYR A 160 7.14 19.17 -7.05
N ASN A 161 6.50 18.17 -7.63
CA ASN A 161 6.32 16.85 -7.05
C ASN A 161 7.27 15.87 -7.75
N VAL A 162 7.81 14.92 -7.00
CA VAL A 162 8.68 13.87 -7.53
C VAL A 162 8.45 12.57 -6.80
N GLY A 163 8.31 11.46 -7.51
CA GLY A 163 8.24 10.14 -6.91
C GLY A 163 9.59 9.65 -6.42
N ASN A 164 9.57 8.64 -5.56
CA ASN A 164 10.79 8.06 -4.97
C ASN A 164 10.87 6.57 -5.31
N PRO A 165 11.71 6.16 -6.26
CA PRO A 165 11.87 4.76 -6.66
C PRO A 165 12.48 3.87 -5.56
N ASN A 166 13.05 4.47 -4.50
CA ASN A 166 13.67 3.75 -3.39
C ASN A 166 12.71 3.43 -2.24
N LEU A 167 11.42 3.76 -2.39
CA LEU A 167 10.42 3.46 -1.36
C LEU A 167 10.31 1.96 -1.12
N LYS A 168 10.32 1.60 0.16
CA LYS A 168 10.10 0.24 0.63
C LYS A 168 8.65 0.07 1.11
N PRO A 169 8.08 -1.14 1.01
CA PRO A 169 6.76 -1.40 1.58
C PRO A 169 6.77 -1.24 3.09
N GLN A 170 5.64 -0.81 3.64
CA GLN A 170 5.38 -0.76 5.06
C GLN A 170 4.66 -2.01 5.54
N PHE A 171 4.85 -2.36 6.81
CA PHE A 171 4.25 -3.54 7.42
C PHE A 171 3.52 -3.14 8.70
N THR A 172 2.23 -3.50 8.79
CA THR A 172 1.38 -3.08 9.90
C THR A 172 0.85 -4.28 10.67
N HIS A 173 1.11 -4.31 11.97
CA HIS A 173 0.42 -5.14 12.95
C HIS A 173 -0.79 -4.38 13.44
N SER A 174 -1.98 -4.96 13.29
CA SER A 174 -3.24 -4.38 13.76
C SER A 174 -3.87 -5.31 14.78
N ALA A 175 -4.18 -4.80 15.96
CA ALA A 175 -4.95 -5.51 17.00
C ALA A 175 -6.16 -4.68 17.39
N GLY A 176 -7.30 -5.34 17.64
CA GLY A 176 -8.51 -4.64 18.06
C GLY A 176 -9.39 -5.54 18.93
N LEU A 177 -9.95 -4.95 19.96
CA LEU A 177 -10.94 -5.55 20.85
C LEU A 177 -12.21 -4.72 20.76
N SER A 178 -13.35 -5.35 20.59
CA SER A 178 -14.64 -4.66 20.66
C SER A 178 -15.66 -5.43 21.47
N HIS A 179 -16.51 -4.68 22.15
CA HIS A 179 -17.66 -5.17 22.91
C HIS A 179 -18.94 -4.56 22.34
N SER A 180 -19.93 -5.39 22.12
CA SER A 180 -21.27 -4.97 21.67
C SER A 180 -22.30 -5.30 22.75
N TYR A 181 -23.14 -4.32 23.10
CA TYR A 181 -24.29 -4.46 23.98
C TYR A 181 -25.56 -4.35 23.15
N LYS A 182 -26.39 -5.44 23.15
CA LYS A 182 -27.68 -5.56 22.42
C LYS A 182 -27.59 -5.20 20.92
N GLY A 183 -26.40 -5.23 20.33
CA GLY A 183 -26.16 -4.75 18.93
C GLY A 183 -26.33 -3.25 18.72
N ALA A 184 -26.69 -2.48 19.75
CA ALA A 184 -26.95 -1.04 19.65
C ALA A 184 -25.78 -0.18 20.11
N LEU A 185 -25.04 -0.59 21.15
CA LEU A 185 -23.87 0.10 21.64
C LEU A 185 -22.61 -0.74 21.36
N ILE A 186 -21.67 -0.18 20.62
CA ILE A 186 -20.39 -0.81 20.33
C ILE A 186 -19.28 0.06 20.90
N THR A 187 -18.44 -0.53 21.75
CA THR A 187 -17.22 0.09 22.26
C THR A 187 -16.03 -0.70 21.73
N SER A 188 -15.05 -0.01 21.17
CA SER A 188 -13.87 -0.68 20.59
C SER A 188 -12.60 0.07 20.96
N ILE A 189 -11.52 -0.69 21.15
CA ILE A 189 -10.16 -0.18 21.24
C ILE A 189 -9.31 -0.89 20.19
N GLY A 190 -8.38 -0.16 19.61
CA GLY A 190 -7.49 -0.69 18.59
C GLY A 190 -6.11 -0.08 18.65
N ALA A 191 -5.14 -0.84 18.16
CA ALA A 191 -3.78 -0.42 18.02
C ALA A 191 -3.23 -0.87 16.66
N ASN A 192 -2.53 0.03 15.95
CA ASN A 192 -1.82 -0.26 14.73
C ASN A 192 -0.35 0.12 14.91
N TYR A 193 0.54 -0.85 14.78
CA TYR A 193 1.97 -0.63 14.78
C TYR A 193 2.52 -0.85 13.37
N THR A 194 2.96 0.23 12.72
CA THR A 194 3.46 0.22 11.35
C THR A 194 4.97 0.40 11.35
N LYS A 195 5.68 -0.55 10.74
CA LYS A 195 7.12 -0.49 10.48
C LYS A 195 7.38 0.06 9.09
N GLY A 196 8.35 1.01 8.99
CA GLY A 196 8.76 1.59 7.72
C GLY A 196 7.63 2.38 7.06
N LEU A 197 6.80 3.05 7.84
CA LEU A 197 5.73 3.92 7.33
C LEU A 197 6.30 4.82 6.24
N PHE A 198 5.70 4.82 5.06
CA PHE A 198 6.01 5.81 4.04
C PHE A 198 4.90 6.85 3.98
N THR A 199 5.32 8.09 3.92
CA THR A 199 4.40 9.24 3.89
C THR A 199 4.97 10.35 3.02
N GLN A 200 4.11 11.27 2.65
CA GLN A 200 4.46 12.44 1.89
C GLN A 200 5.21 13.44 2.78
N VAL A 201 6.31 13.96 2.27
CA VAL A 201 7.15 14.95 2.92
C VAL A 201 7.44 16.10 1.95
N ILE A 202 7.64 17.28 2.52
CA ILE A 202 8.09 18.47 1.78
C ILE A 202 9.57 18.65 2.07
N ARG A 203 10.36 18.82 1.01
CA ARG A 203 11.80 19.08 1.07
C ARG A 203 12.11 20.42 0.43
N GLN A 204 13.04 21.15 0.99
CA GLN A 204 13.53 22.39 0.47
C GLN A 204 14.96 22.22 -0.02
N ASN A 205 15.26 22.79 -1.20
CA ASN A 205 16.60 22.88 -1.73
C ASN A 205 17.03 24.37 -1.74
N ASP A 206 17.80 24.77 -0.74
CA ASP A 206 18.20 26.17 -0.54
C ASP A 206 19.12 26.67 -1.67
N ALA A 207 19.93 25.80 -2.24
CA ALA A 207 20.85 26.16 -3.33
C ALA A 207 20.09 26.53 -4.61
N LEU A 208 19.03 25.81 -4.93
CA LEU A 208 18.18 26.05 -6.10
C LEU A 208 16.98 26.94 -5.78
N LYS A 209 16.75 27.29 -4.51
CA LYS A 209 15.56 28.02 -4.01
C LYS A 209 14.26 27.34 -4.45
N THR A 210 14.24 26.02 -4.41
CA THR A 210 13.09 25.21 -4.80
C THR A 210 12.58 24.39 -3.62
N MET A 211 11.31 24.05 -3.67
CA MET A 211 10.63 23.13 -2.75
C MET A 211 10.03 21.97 -3.54
N TYR A 212 10.16 20.77 -3.01
CA TYR A 212 9.54 19.63 -3.65
C TYR A 212 8.83 18.72 -2.65
N GLN A 213 7.78 18.07 -3.13
CA GLN A 213 7.01 17.09 -2.41
C GLN A 213 7.36 15.71 -2.92
N THR A 214 7.67 14.80 -2.01
CA THR A 214 8.00 13.41 -2.31
C THR A 214 7.46 12.48 -1.24
N ASN A 215 7.60 11.17 -1.44
CA ASN A 215 7.31 10.17 -0.41
C ASN A 215 8.63 9.60 0.13
N GLU A 216 8.71 9.42 1.44
CA GLU A 216 9.87 8.82 2.10
C GLU A 216 9.42 7.79 3.13
N ASN A 217 10.24 6.75 3.34
CA ASN A 217 10.03 5.87 4.46
C ASN A 217 10.49 6.57 5.74
N MET A 218 9.54 6.77 6.63
CA MET A 218 9.76 7.26 7.98
C MET A 218 10.09 6.09 8.93
N ASN A 219 10.30 6.41 10.19
CA ASN A 219 10.42 5.41 11.25
C ASN A 219 9.09 4.65 11.47
N ASN A 220 8.95 4.03 12.61
CA ASN A 220 7.74 3.30 12.96
C ASN A 220 6.66 4.26 13.48
N SER A 221 5.39 3.90 13.27
CA SER A 221 4.23 4.60 13.82
C SER A 221 3.43 3.67 14.72
N LEU A 222 2.87 4.23 15.78
CA LEU A 222 1.87 3.58 16.63
C LEU A 222 0.64 4.47 16.69
N ASP A 223 -0.47 3.93 16.18
CA ASP A 223 -1.78 4.59 16.19
C ASP A 223 -2.71 3.86 17.14
N LEU A 224 -3.30 4.59 18.09
CA LEU A 224 -4.29 4.08 19.03
C LEU A 224 -5.65 4.71 18.73
N ASN A 225 -6.70 3.93 18.76
CA ASN A 225 -8.07 4.38 18.53
C ASN A 225 -9.04 3.77 19.53
N ILE A 226 -10.03 4.57 19.94
CA ILE A 226 -11.11 4.20 20.86
C ILE A 226 -12.43 4.53 20.17
#